data_c40ed41c3ca5365688dbd220af1f0a5c
#
_entry.id   c40ed41c3ca5365688dbd220af1f0a5c
#
_cell.length_a   1.000
_cell.length_b   1.000
_cell.length_c   1.000
_cell.angle_alpha   90.00
_cell.angle_beta   90.00
_cell.angle_gamma   90.00
#
_symmetry.space_group_name_H-M   'P 1'
#
loop_
_entity.id
_entity.type
_entity.pdbx_description
1 polymer ?
#
loop_
_entity_poly.entity_id
_entity_poly.type
_entity_poly.pdbx_seq_one_letter_code
_entity_poly.pdbx_strand_id
1 'polypeptide(L)'
;GAEREKDYPDVPLMHELAKTAEQRQVLTLVSSPPSLGRPFFTTQDVPPERVAALRKAFEATMMDEGCLAEARQLGLDMQPMTAEAVTKIVHATINAPADVVAKAKAAIEPQGAKPE
;
A
#
# COMPACT_ATOMS: atom_id res chain seq x y z
N GLY A 1 -4.57 -3.19 6.26
CA GLY A 1 -3.82 -1.97 6.02
C GLY A 1 -2.53 -1.94 6.85
N ALA A 2 -1.69 -0.96 6.59
CA ALA A 2 -0.44 -0.74 7.34
C ALA A 2 -0.69 0.02 8.66
N GLU A 3 -1.79 0.75 8.75
CA GLU A 3 -2.19 1.56 9.89
C GLU A 3 -3.58 1.15 10.37
N ARG A 4 -3.84 1.40 11.65
CA ARG A 4 -5.17 1.11 12.24
C ARG A 4 -6.19 2.10 11.74
N GLU A 5 -7.40 1.61 11.49
CA GLU A 5 -8.54 2.45 11.18
C GLU A 5 -8.91 3.35 12.36
N LYS A 6 -9.17 4.63 12.07
CA LYS A 6 -9.51 5.62 13.11
C LYS A 6 -10.82 5.29 13.81
N ASP A 7 -11.77 4.72 13.05
CA ASP A 7 -13.10 4.36 13.57
C ASP A 7 -13.07 3.03 14.35
N TYR A 8 -11.99 2.25 14.24
CA TYR A 8 -11.81 0.96 14.88
C TYR A 8 -10.45 0.82 15.54
N PRO A 9 -10.09 1.69 16.50
CA PRO A 9 -8.75 1.74 17.08
C PRO A 9 -8.35 0.46 17.83
N ASP A 10 -9.34 -0.29 18.35
CA ASP A 10 -9.12 -1.52 19.09
C ASP A 10 -8.97 -2.76 18.21
N VAL A 11 -9.23 -2.64 16.89
CA VAL A 11 -9.06 -3.74 15.94
C VAL A 11 -7.58 -3.91 15.60
N PRO A 12 -6.96 -5.07 15.89
CA PRO A 12 -5.56 -5.28 15.61
C PRO A 12 -5.28 -5.37 14.10
N LEU A 13 -4.10 -4.94 13.69
CA LEU A 13 -3.64 -5.14 12.33
C LEU A 13 -3.36 -6.64 12.08
N MET A 14 -3.56 -7.08 10.86
CA MET A 14 -3.38 -8.49 10.48
C MET A 14 -2.01 -9.03 10.90
N HIS A 15 -0.94 -8.28 10.72
CA HIS A 15 0.41 -8.69 11.06
C HIS A 15 0.69 -8.70 12.58
N GLU A 16 -0.13 -8.02 13.40
CA GLU A 16 -0.03 -8.05 14.86
C GLU A 16 -0.55 -9.38 15.42
N LEU A 17 -1.41 -10.08 14.69
CA LEU A 17 -1.92 -11.41 15.06
C LEU A 17 -0.89 -12.53 14.82
N ALA A 18 0.24 -12.23 14.21
CA ALA A 18 1.30 -13.19 13.95
C ALA A 18 1.95 -13.68 15.26
N LYS A 19 2.10 -14.99 15.38
CA LYS A 19 2.75 -15.65 16.53
C LYS A 19 4.26 -15.83 16.32
N THR A 20 4.74 -15.77 15.08
CA THR A 20 6.17 -15.91 14.72
C THR A 20 6.60 -14.77 13.80
N ALA A 21 7.92 -14.51 13.73
CA ALA A 21 8.48 -13.52 12.81
C ALA A 21 8.15 -13.86 11.33
N GLU A 22 8.19 -15.15 10.98
CA GLU A 22 7.85 -15.64 9.65
C GLU A 22 6.37 -15.35 9.29
N GLN A 23 5.43 -15.69 10.18
CA GLN A 23 4.01 -15.36 9.99
C GLN A 23 3.81 -13.87 9.82
N ARG A 24 4.52 -13.04 10.58
CA ARG A 24 4.46 -11.59 10.46
C ARG A 24 4.90 -11.13 9.07
N GLN A 25 5.99 -11.67 8.54
CA GLN A 25 6.46 -11.34 7.18
C GLN A 25 5.45 -11.71 6.11
N VAL A 26 4.86 -12.91 6.18
CA VAL A 26 3.81 -13.36 5.25
C VAL A 26 2.59 -12.45 5.32
N LEU A 27 2.08 -12.19 6.52
CA LEU A 27 0.90 -11.34 6.71
C LEU A 27 1.15 -9.89 6.28
N THR A 28 2.36 -9.35 6.53
CA THR A 28 2.76 -8.04 6.03
C THR A 28 2.76 -8.01 4.50
N LEU A 29 3.34 -9.03 3.85
CA LEU A 29 3.38 -9.11 2.39
C LEU A 29 1.97 -9.16 1.79
N VAL A 30 1.08 -9.98 2.33
CA VAL A 30 -0.31 -10.12 1.86
C VAL A 30 -1.13 -8.86 2.08
N SER A 31 -0.91 -8.13 3.19
CA SER A 31 -1.66 -6.93 3.54
C SER A 31 -1.11 -5.62 2.94
N SER A 32 0.10 -5.65 2.33
CA SER A 32 0.74 -4.45 1.79
C SER A 32 0.08 -3.89 0.52
N PRO A 33 -0.32 -4.69 -0.49
CA PRO A 33 -0.89 -4.16 -1.73
C PRO A 33 -2.13 -3.27 -1.54
N PRO A 34 -3.10 -3.62 -0.67
CA PRO A 34 -4.24 -2.74 -0.41
C PRO A 34 -3.87 -1.36 0.14
N SER A 35 -2.71 -1.25 0.83
CA SER A 35 -2.24 0.02 1.40
C SER A 35 -1.77 1.01 0.33
N LEU A 36 -1.42 0.55 -0.87
CA LEU A 36 -1.03 1.41 -1.97
C LEU A 36 -2.21 2.19 -2.58
N GLY A 37 -3.43 1.71 -2.41
CA GLY A 37 -4.61 2.36 -2.94
C GLY A 37 -4.55 2.53 -4.47
N ARG A 38 -4.54 3.79 -4.94
CA ARG A 38 -4.47 4.16 -6.35
C ARG A 38 -3.22 5.00 -6.61
N PRO A 39 -2.04 4.38 -6.75
CA PRO A 39 -0.80 5.11 -6.95
C PRO A 39 -0.72 5.70 -8.37
N PHE A 40 -0.13 6.90 -8.45
CA PHE A 40 0.30 7.47 -9.72
C PHE A 40 1.77 7.13 -9.96
N PHE A 41 2.09 6.73 -11.17
CA PHE A 41 3.46 6.38 -11.56
C PHE A 41 3.75 6.83 -12.99
N THR A 42 5.03 6.97 -13.32
CA THR A 42 5.54 7.29 -14.65
C THR A 42 6.36 6.13 -15.18
N THR A 43 6.68 6.15 -16.48
CA THR A 43 7.69 5.27 -17.05
C THR A 43 9.09 5.65 -16.54
N GLN A 44 10.04 4.72 -16.63
CA GLN A 44 11.41 4.92 -16.14
C GLN A 44 12.19 5.97 -16.94
N ASP A 45 11.76 6.29 -18.18
CA ASP A 45 12.45 7.20 -19.08
C ASP A 45 12.08 8.68 -18.87
N VAL A 46 11.21 8.98 -17.91
CA VAL A 46 10.85 10.37 -17.58
C VAL A 46 12.01 11.04 -16.84
N PRO A 47 12.50 12.20 -17.33
CA PRO A 47 13.60 12.92 -16.70
C PRO A 47 13.35 13.17 -15.21
N PRO A 48 14.37 13.03 -14.33
CA PRO A 48 14.21 13.15 -12.88
C PRO A 48 13.61 14.47 -12.42
N GLU A 49 13.94 15.58 -13.09
CA GLU A 49 13.39 16.90 -12.79
C GLU A 49 11.88 16.99 -13.04
N ARG A 50 11.37 16.27 -14.04
CA ARG A 50 9.93 16.18 -14.32
C ARG A 50 9.22 15.33 -13.26
N VAL A 51 9.84 14.21 -12.88
CA VAL A 51 9.32 13.37 -11.80
C VAL A 51 9.24 14.16 -10.49
N ALA A 52 10.29 14.93 -10.18
CA ALA A 52 10.30 15.79 -8.98
C ALA A 52 9.19 16.87 -9.03
N ALA A 53 8.99 17.50 -10.20
CA ALA A 53 7.91 18.48 -10.39
C ALA A 53 6.52 17.85 -10.20
N LEU A 54 6.29 16.65 -10.77
CA LEU A 54 5.03 15.92 -10.63
C LEU A 54 4.75 15.53 -9.17
N ARG A 55 5.77 15.03 -8.45
CA ARG A 55 5.63 14.70 -7.02
C ARG A 55 5.25 15.92 -6.20
N LYS A 56 5.96 17.04 -6.40
CA LYS A 56 5.67 18.31 -5.71
C LYS A 56 4.25 18.81 -6.01
N ALA A 57 3.82 18.75 -7.27
CA ALA A 57 2.49 19.17 -7.67
C ALA A 57 1.41 18.26 -7.03
N PHE A 58 1.62 16.95 -7.02
CA PHE A 58 0.71 16.00 -6.37
C PHE A 58 0.58 16.29 -4.88
N GLU A 59 1.70 16.43 -4.16
CA GLU A 59 1.70 16.72 -2.73
C GLU A 59 1.00 18.04 -2.42
N ALA A 60 1.25 19.09 -3.22
CA ALA A 60 0.58 20.37 -3.08
C ALA A 60 -0.94 20.26 -3.29
N THR A 61 -1.38 19.47 -4.30
CA THR A 61 -2.81 19.23 -4.57
C THR A 61 -3.47 18.49 -3.40
N MET A 62 -2.78 17.50 -2.81
CA MET A 62 -3.31 16.74 -1.67
C MET A 62 -3.42 17.57 -0.38
N MET A 63 -2.76 18.71 -0.30
CA MET A 63 -2.84 19.66 0.82
C MET A 63 -3.70 20.90 0.50
N ASP A 64 -4.21 21.01 -0.71
CA ASP A 64 -5.05 22.12 -1.13
C ASP A 64 -6.43 22.05 -0.47
N GLU A 65 -6.84 23.14 0.20
CA GLU A 65 -8.10 23.20 0.93
C GLU A 65 -9.32 23.02 0.02
N GLY A 66 -9.25 23.54 -1.22
CA GLY A 66 -10.32 23.40 -2.21
C GLY A 66 -10.49 21.95 -2.64
N CYS A 67 -9.38 21.27 -2.96
CA CYS A 67 -9.37 19.85 -3.31
C CYS A 67 -9.93 18.99 -2.17
N LEU A 68 -9.49 19.23 -0.94
CA LEU A 68 -9.96 18.50 0.24
C LEU A 68 -11.45 18.76 0.54
N ALA A 69 -11.93 19.97 0.31
CA ALA A 69 -13.34 20.31 0.48
C ALA A 69 -14.23 19.60 -0.55
N GLU A 70 -13.80 19.58 -1.81
CA GLU A 70 -14.51 18.86 -2.88
C GLU A 70 -14.51 17.35 -2.64
N ALA A 71 -13.38 16.77 -2.25
CA ALA A 71 -13.30 15.37 -1.89
C ALA A 71 -14.28 14.99 -0.77
N ARG A 72 -14.39 15.82 0.28
CA ARG A 72 -15.36 15.62 1.36
C ARG A 72 -16.80 15.69 0.87
N GLN A 73 -17.13 16.62 -0.02
CA GLN A 73 -18.47 16.74 -0.61
C GLN A 73 -18.84 15.50 -1.43
N LEU A 74 -17.86 14.89 -2.09
CA LEU A 74 -18.02 13.67 -2.87
C LEU A 74 -17.97 12.39 -2.02
N GLY A 75 -17.78 12.50 -0.71
CA GLY A 75 -17.64 11.34 0.19
C GLY A 75 -16.36 10.52 -0.03
N LEU A 76 -15.32 11.16 -0.60
CA LEU A 76 -14.04 10.49 -0.83
C LEU A 76 -13.16 10.58 0.42
N ASP A 77 -12.68 9.43 0.89
CA ASP A 77 -11.67 9.37 1.94
C ASP A 77 -10.29 9.59 1.32
N MET A 78 -9.68 10.73 1.64
CA MET A 78 -8.37 11.13 1.13
C MET A 78 -7.30 10.78 2.15
N GLN A 79 -6.52 9.75 1.84
CA GLN A 79 -5.36 9.32 2.62
C GLN A 79 -4.10 9.38 1.75
N PRO A 80 -3.57 10.59 1.48
CA PRO A 80 -2.42 10.74 0.59
C PRO A 80 -1.17 10.13 1.20
N MET A 81 -0.38 9.49 0.36
CA MET A 81 0.90 8.88 0.73
C MET A 81 2.03 9.53 -0.07
N THR A 82 3.16 9.81 0.59
CA THR A 82 4.32 10.37 -0.10
C THR A 82 4.95 9.38 -1.07
N ALA A 83 5.68 9.89 -2.07
CA ALA A 83 6.39 9.06 -3.04
C ALA A 83 7.40 8.12 -2.36
N GLU A 84 8.07 8.58 -1.28
CA GLU A 84 9.00 7.76 -0.50
C GLU A 84 8.29 6.60 0.20
N ALA A 85 7.13 6.87 0.82
CA ALA A 85 6.35 5.84 1.51
C ALA A 85 5.86 4.77 0.51
N VAL A 86 5.32 5.19 -0.64
CA VAL A 86 4.92 4.27 -1.73
C VAL A 86 6.11 3.44 -2.21
N THR A 87 7.25 4.10 -2.50
CA THR A 87 8.47 3.44 -2.97
C THR A 87 8.95 2.40 -1.97
N LYS A 88 8.92 2.71 -0.67
CA LYS A 88 9.31 1.77 0.39
C LYS A 88 8.43 0.51 0.40
N ILE A 89 7.12 0.67 0.26
CA ILE A 89 6.18 -0.47 0.20
C ILE A 89 6.45 -1.32 -1.04
N VAL A 90 6.59 -0.69 -2.20
CA VAL A 90 6.89 -1.39 -3.46
C VAL A 90 8.20 -2.18 -3.35
N HIS A 91 9.29 -1.53 -2.88
CA HIS A 91 10.59 -2.21 -2.70
C HIS A 91 10.50 -3.36 -1.69
N ALA A 92 9.79 -3.21 -0.58
CA ALA A 92 9.60 -4.29 0.38
C ALA A 92 8.83 -5.46 -0.23
N THR A 93 7.88 -5.19 -1.12
CA THR A 93 7.08 -6.21 -1.79
C THR A 93 7.88 -6.98 -2.84
N ILE A 94 8.57 -6.26 -3.75
CA ILE A 94 9.32 -6.89 -4.85
C ILE A 94 10.60 -7.61 -4.39
N ASN A 95 11.18 -7.19 -3.26
CA ASN A 95 12.37 -7.80 -2.68
C ASN A 95 12.04 -8.78 -1.52
N ALA A 96 10.78 -9.19 -1.40
CA ALA A 96 10.40 -10.16 -0.38
C ALA A 96 11.15 -11.49 -0.59
N PRO A 97 11.62 -12.16 0.48
CA PRO A 97 12.31 -13.45 0.37
C PRO A 97 11.44 -14.50 -0.34
N ALA A 98 12.07 -15.35 -1.16
CA ALA A 98 11.36 -16.32 -1.99
C ALA A 98 10.50 -17.32 -1.17
N ASP A 99 10.95 -17.70 0.01
CA ASP A 99 10.22 -18.57 0.94
C ASP A 99 8.98 -17.86 1.51
N VAL A 100 9.08 -16.57 1.82
CA VAL A 100 7.94 -15.73 2.27
C VAL A 100 6.92 -15.61 1.14
N VAL A 101 7.37 -15.36 -0.09
CA VAL A 101 6.50 -15.29 -1.28
C VAL A 101 5.79 -16.63 -1.51
N ALA A 102 6.49 -17.76 -1.42
CA ALA A 102 5.89 -19.09 -1.59
C ALA A 102 4.80 -19.35 -0.54
N LYS A 103 5.04 -18.99 0.73
CA LYS A 103 4.07 -19.14 1.81
C LYS A 103 2.88 -18.19 1.66
N ALA A 104 3.12 -16.96 1.22
CA ALA A 104 2.06 -16.01 0.94
C ALA A 104 1.14 -16.53 -0.18
N LYS A 105 1.70 -17.06 -1.28
CA LYS A 105 0.94 -17.69 -2.36
C LYS A 105 0.07 -18.83 -1.84
N ALA A 106 0.67 -19.76 -1.10
CA ALA A 106 -0.04 -20.90 -0.53
C ALA A 106 -1.18 -20.48 0.42
N ALA A 107 -1.02 -19.34 1.12
CA ALA A 107 -2.02 -18.85 2.05
C ALA A 107 -3.24 -18.20 1.36
N ILE A 108 -3.05 -17.63 0.15
CA ILE A 108 -4.12 -16.95 -0.61
C ILE A 108 -4.73 -17.82 -1.70
N GLU A 109 -4.10 -18.95 -2.04
CA GLU A 109 -4.69 -19.89 -3.00
C GLU A 109 -5.96 -20.52 -2.44
N PRO A 110 -7.07 -20.54 -3.19
CA PRO A 110 -8.30 -21.18 -2.74
C PRO A 110 -8.04 -22.68 -2.49
N GLN A 111 -8.28 -23.14 -1.28
CA GLN A 111 -8.22 -24.56 -0.98
C GLN A 111 -9.29 -25.28 -1.79
N GLY A 112 -8.90 -26.01 -2.84
CA GLY A 112 -9.78 -26.81 -3.68
C GLY A 112 -9.92 -26.37 -5.14
N ALA A 113 -9.20 -25.37 -5.63
CA ALA A 113 -9.11 -25.14 -7.06
C ALA A 113 -8.34 -26.29 -7.71
N LYS A 114 -9.03 -27.23 -8.37
CA LYS A 114 -8.40 -28.19 -9.29
C LYS A 114 -7.77 -27.38 -10.43
N PRO A 115 -6.52 -27.69 -10.82
CA PRO A 115 -5.96 -27.12 -12.06
C PRO A 115 -6.83 -27.64 -13.22
N GLU A 116 -7.32 -26.68 -14.04
CA GLU A 116 -7.87 -27.00 -15.36
C GLU A 116 -6.78 -27.46 -16.32
#